data_91f83c267f38d6f7be98a9aa4b94358a
#
_entry.id   91f83c267f38d6f7be98a9aa4b94358a
#
_cell.length_a   1.000
_cell.length_b   1.000
_cell.length_c   1.000
_cell.angle_alpha   90.00
_cell.angle_beta   90.00
_cell.angle_gamma   90.00
#
_symmetry.space_group_name_H-M   'P 1'
#
loop_
_entity.id
_entity.type
_entity.pdbx_description
1 polymer ?
#
loop_
_entity_poly.entity_id
_entity_poly.type
_entity_poly.pdbx_seq_one_letter_code
_entity_poly.pdbx_strand_id
1 'polypeptide(L)'
;MFYDAVANSHGLTRDPFMALVSPRPIGWISTLDANGVVNLAPYSFFNAVSTNPHFVMFSSGGRKDSQRNAEETGEFVCSLATYDLREAMNRTSTHVEPHVDEMVLAGLSPAQSTMVAPPRVAESPVAFECKYWRTIDLPGADGGPGNHAIVLGQVVGIHIDDAALVDGRV
;
A
#
# COMPACT_ATOMS: atom_id res chain seq x y z
N MET A 1 10.73 30.53 -6.42
CA MET A 1 9.26 30.54 -6.50
C MET A 1 8.69 30.12 -5.15
N PHE A 2 7.73 30.86 -4.63
CA PHE A 2 6.94 30.54 -3.44
C PHE A 2 5.46 30.65 -3.80
N TYR A 3 4.62 29.78 -3.24
CA TYR A 3 3.16 29.88 -3.34
C TYR A 3 2.51 29.38 -2.05
N ASP A 4 1.30 29.88 -1.78
CA ASP A 4 0.46 29.41 -0.69
C ASP A 4 -0.13 28.03 -1.06
N ALA A 5 0.26 26.99 -0.32
CA ALA A 5 -0.16 25.61 -0.58
C ALA A 5 -1.64 25.35 -0.24
N VAL A 6 -2.23 26.14 0.71
CA VAL A 6 -3.65 26.04 1.04
C VAL A 6 -4.50 26.63 -0.06
N ALA A 7 -4.11 27.81 -0.57
CA ALA A 7 -4.76 28.44 -1.71
C ALA A 7 -4.43 27.76 -3.05
N ASN A 8 -3.42 26.88 -3.05
CA ASN A 8 -2.87 26.16 -4.22
C ASN A 8 -2.58 27.09 -5.43
N SER A 9 -2.04 28.28 -5.13
CA SER A 9 -1.87 29.39 -6.08
C SER A 9 -0.54 29.33 -6.85
N HIS A 10 -0.08 28.13 -7.26
CA HIS A 10 1.24 27.92 -7.87
C HIS A 10 1.33 28.39 -9.34
N GLY A 11 0.23 28.53 -10.06
CA GLY A 11 0.23 28.98 -11.47
C GLY A 11 0.83 27.98 -12.48
N LEU A 12 1.17 26.76 -12.06
CA LEU A 12 1.70 25.71 -12.91
C LEU A 12 0.56 24.90 -13.55
N THR A 13 0.83 24.22 -14.66
CA THR A 13 -0.16 23.40 -15.38
C THR A 13 -0.64 22.18 -14.62
N ARG A 14 0.15 21.72 -13.62
CA ARG A 14 -0.16 20.59 -12.75
C ARG A 14 0.31 20.90 -11.33
N ASP A 15 -0.39 20.37 -10.34
CA ASP A 15 0.03 20.45 -8.96
C ASP A 15 1.43 19.80 -8.79
N PRO A 16 2.44 20.53 -8.29
CA PRO A 16 3.80 20.05 -8.19
C PRO A 16 4.03 19.14 -6.97
N PHE A 17 3.12 19.12 -5.98
CA PHE A 17 3.36 18.49 -4.68
C PHE A 17 3.83 17.03 -4.80
N MET A 18 3.10 16.21 -5.57
CA MET A 18 3.46 14.79 -5.72
C MET A 18 4.79 14.57 -6.45
N ALA A 19 5.17 15.48 -7.37
CA ALA A 19 6.46 15.41 -8.05
C ALA A 19 7.62 15.81 -7.15
N LEU A 20 7.37 16.70 -6.18
CA LEU A 20 8.39 17.18 -5.23
C LEU A 20 8.65 16.17 -4.10
N VAL A 21 7.68 15.30 -3.79
CA VAL A 21 7.86 14.18 -2.84
C VAL A 21 8.26 12.94 -3.62
N SER A 22 9.52 12.84 -4.01
CA SER A 22 10.08 11.76 -4.84
C SER A 22 11.55 11.51 -4.48
N PRO A 23 12.07 10.26 -4.56
CA PRO A 23 11.33 9.02 -4.88
C PRO A 23 10.38 8.59 -3.78
N ARG A 24 9.30 7.91 -4.14
CA ARG A 24 8.37 7.28 -3.20
C ARG A 24 8.45 5.77 -3.34
N PRO A 25 8.59 5.01 -2.25
CA PRO A 25 8.41 3.57 -2.30
C PRO A 25 6.95 3.22 -2.60
N ILE A 26 6.72 2.07 -3.21
CA ILE A 26 5.38 1.54 -3.44
C ILE A 26 5.08 0.45 -2.42
N GLY A 27 4.05 0.65 -1.62
CA GLY A 27 3.42 -0.41 -0.86
C GLY A 27 2.40 -1.12 -1.76
N TRP A 28 2.69 -2.34 -2.17
CA TRP A 28 1.76 -3.15 -2.94
C TRP A 28 0.94 -3.99 -1.98
N ILE A 29 -0.24 -3.45 -1.65
CA ILE A 29 -1.05 -3.90 -0.51
C ILE A 29 -2.06 -4.94 -0.96
N SER A 30 -1.97 -6.15 -0.41
CA SER A 30 -3.00 -7.18 -0.53
C SER A 30 -3.80 -7.31 0.76
N THR A 31 -5.10 -7.48 0.62
CA THR A 31 -6.07 -7.65 1.69
C THR A 31 -7.10 -8.71 1.29
N LEU A 32 -7.86 -9.21 2.27
CA LEU A 32 -9.08 -9.99 2.04
C LEU A 32 -10.29 -9.19 2.52
N ASP A 33 -11.38 -9.27 1.78
CA ASP A 33 -12.67 -8.82 2.31
C ASP A 33 -13.27 -9.85 3.28
N ALA A 34 -14.42 -9.55 3.87
CA ALA A 34 -15.11 -10.45 4.79
C ALA A 34 -15.59 -11.78 4.15
N ASN A 35 -15.61 -11.87 2.82
CA ASN A 35 -15.99 -13.06 2.06
C ASN A 35 -14.76 -13.84 1.58
N GLY A 36 -13.54 -13.35 1.85
CA GLY A 36 -12.30 -13.96 1.40
C GLY A 36 -11.89 -13.59 -0.02
N VAL A 37 -12.48 -12.54 -0.60
CA VAL A 37 -12.06 -12.02 -1.92
C VAL A 37 -10.77 -11.22 -1.76
N VAL A 38 -9.79 -11.55 -2.57
CA VAL A 38 -8.49 -10.86 -2.59
C VAL A 38 -8.64 -9.49 -3.25
N ASN A 39 -8.06 -8.46 -2.63
CA ASN A 39 -7.84 -7.16 -3.24
C ASN A 39 -6.34 -6.87 -3.23
N LEU A 40 -5.80 -6.36 -4.34
CA LEU A 40 -4.41 -5.97 -4.49
C LEU A 40 -4.30 -4.59 -5.15
N ALA A 41 -3.73 -3.62 -4.43
CA ALA A 41 -3.58 -2.27 -4.94
C ALA A 41 -2.24 -1.61 -4.55
N PRO A 42 -1.60 -0.83 -5.45
CA PRO A 42 -0.37 -0.11 -5.15
C PRO A 42 -0.65 1.25 -4.51
N TYR A 43 0.13 1.58 -3.49
CA TYR A 43 0.11 2.86 -2.79
C TYR A 43 1.48 3.51 -2.82
N SER A 44 1.58 4.70 -3.44
CA SER A 44 2.84 5.46 -3.47
C SER A 44 3.03 6.37 -2.24
N PHE A 45 2.01 6.56 -1.43
CA PHE A 45 2.13 7.12 -0.09
C PHE A 45 2.30 5.97 0.91
N PHE A 46 3.50 5.39 0.92
CA PHE A 46 3.88 4.24 1.73
C PHE A 46 5.25 4.49 2.35
N ASN A 47 5.44 4.09 3.60
CA ASN A 47 6.75 4.08 4.22
C ASN A 47 6.79 3.24 5.50
N ALA A 48 8.01 2.88 5.96
CA ALA A 48 8.26 2.44 7.33
C ALA A 48 8.19 3.64 8.29
N VAL A 49 7.60 3.45 9.46
CA VAL A 49 7.42 4.53 10.47
C VAL A 49 8.01 4.18 11.83
N SER A 50 8.35 2.91 12.08
CA SER A 50 9.03 2.46 13.30
C SER A 50 9.84 1.19 13.05
N THR A 51 10.93 1.02 13.79
CA THR A 51 11.80 -0.15 13.72
C THR A 51 11.75 -1.03 14.97
N ASN A 52 11.12 -0.57 16.07
CA ASN A 52 10.95 -1.37 17.29
C ASN A 52 9.69 -0.93 18.05
N PRO A 53 8.57 -1.64 17.90
CA PRO A 53 8.31 -2.68 16.89
C PRO A 53 8.31 -2.11 15.46
N HIS A 54 8.42 -3.00 14.47
CA HIS A 54 8.37 -2.60 13.06
C HIS A 54 6.94 -2.17 12.69
N PHE A 55 6.79 -0.98 12.16
CA PHE A 55 5.53 -0.47 11.63
C PHE A 55 5.71 0.09 10.22
N VAL A 56 4.71 -0.15 9.40
CA VAL A 56 4.57 0.49 8.08
C VAL A 56 3.25 1.25 8.01
N MET A 57 3.19 2.21 7.09
CA MET A 57 1.96 2.93 6.79
C MET A 57 1.72 3.00 5.28
N PHE A 58 0.45 3.04 4.89
CA PHE A 58 0.05 3.52 3.58
C PHE A 58 -1.10 4.53 3.72
N SER A 59 -1.18 5.50 2.79
CA SER A 59 -2.26 6.48 2.79
C SER A 59 -3.21 6.24 1.62
N SER A 60 -4.50 6.13 1.94
CA SER A 60 -5.58 5.93 0.97
C SER A 60 -6.29 7.26 0.69
N GLY A 61 -6.42 7.60 -0.58
CA GLY A 61 -7.27 8.70 -1.04
C GLY A 61 -8.70 8.20 -1.23
N GLY A 62 -9.57 8.55 -0.30
CA GLY A 62 -10.89 7.94 -0.12
C GLY A 62 -10.83 6.58 0.58
N ARG A 63 -11.97 6.12 1.12
CA ARG A 63 -12.09 4.82 1.79
C ARG A 63 -12.24 3.70 0.76
N LYS A 64 -11.11 3.26 0.19
CA LYS A 64 -11.01 2.19 -0.81
C LYS A 64 -11.00 0.81 -0.15
N ASP A 65 -11.07 -0.24 -0.98
CA ASP A 65 -11.14 -1.63 -0.56
C ASP A 65 -9.97 -2.04 0.35
N SER A 66 -8.72 -1.68 0.03
CA SER A 66 -7.57 -2.01 0.88
C SER A 66 -7.69 -1.43 2.29
N GLN A 67 -8.15 -0.17 2.43
CA GLN A 67 -8.38 0.43 3.75
C GLN A 67 -9.52 -0.27 4.47
N ARG A 68 -10.69 -0.41 3.81
CA ARG A 68 -11.86 -1.06 4.40
C ARG A 68 -11.55 -2.47 4.87
N ASN A 69 -10.94 -3.28 4.01
CA ASN A 69 -10.61 -4.66 4.30
C ASN A 69 -9.60 -4.77 5.46
N ALA A 70 -8.55 -3.94 5.48
CA ALA A 70 -7.59 -3.92 6.58
C ALA A 70 -8.24 -3.55 7.92
N GLU A 71 -9.19 -2.60 7.93
CA GLU A 71 -9.97 -2.22 9.11
C GLU A 71 -10.88 -3.35 9.59
N GLU A 72 -11.57 -4.05 8.66
CA GLU A 72 -12.57 -5.07 8.96
C GLU A 72 -11.94 -6.41 9.34
N THR A 73 -10.85 -6.82 8.68
CA THR A 73 -10.21 -8.11 8.91
C THR A 73 -9.01 -8.04 9.87
N GLY A 74 -8.49 -6.84 10.13
CA GLY A 74 -7.35 -6.63 11.01
C GLY A 74 -5.99 -6.99 10.40
N GLU A 75 -5.92 -7.22 9.09
CA GLU A 75 -4.73 -7.79 8.43
C GLU A 75 -4.50 -7.22 7.03
N PHE A 76 -3.24 -7.13 6.64
CA PHE A 76 -2.84 -6.88 5.26
C PHE A 76 -1.41 -7.38 5.00
N VAL A 77 -1.06 -7.51 3.74
CA VAL A 77 0.30 -7.82 3.32
C VAL A 77 0.82 -6.70 2.42
N CYS A 78 2.12 -6.45 2.50
CA CYS A 78 2.81 -5.45 1.71
C CYS A 78 3.90 -6.17 0.89
N SER A 79 3.70 -6.36 -0.40
CA SER A 79 4.68 -6.96 -1.30
C SER A 79 5.56 -5.91 -1.96
N LEU A 80 6.83 -6.23 -2.23
CA LEU A 80 7.76 -5.36 -2.93
C LEU A 80 7.40 -5.29 -4.42
N ALA A 81 7.15 -4.11 -4.94
CA ALA A 81 6.98 -3.88 -6.37
C ALA A 81 8.35 -3.66 -7.03
N THR A 82 8.92 -4.70 -7.62
CA THR A 82 10.18 -4.60 -8.38
C THR A 82 9.97 -3.94 -9.73
N TYR A 83 11.07 -3.52 -10.38
CA TYR A 83 10.99 -2.95 -11.73
C TYR A 83 10.38 -3.92 -12.75
N ASP A 84 10.68 -5.22 -12.63
CA ASP A 84 10.15 -6.24 -13.55
C ASP A 84 8.66 -6.46 -13.38
N LEU A 85 8.13 -6.23 -12.17
CA LEU A 85 6.70 -6.34 -11.85
C LEU A 85 5.91 -5.06 -12.12
N ARG A 86 6.53 -3.97 -12.60
CA ARG A 86 5.90 -2.65 -12.74
C ARG A 86 4.62 -2.65 -13.58
N GLU A 87 4.57 -3.44 -14.66
CA GLU A 87 3.39 -3.51 -15.54
C GLU A 87 2.23 -4.26 -14.86
N ALA A 88 2.53 -5.35 -14.16
CA ALA A 88 1.53 -6.08 -13.37
C ALA A 88 1.03 -5.20 -12.21
N MET A 89 1.94 -4.56 -11.47
CA MET A 89 1.61 -3.62 -10.41
C MET A 89 0.72 -2.47 -10.92
N ASN A 90 1.04 -1.92 -12.08
CA ASN A 90 0.25 -0.83 -12.67
C ASN A 90 -1.16 -1.29 -13.09
N ARG A 91 -1.33 -2.55 -13.55
CA ARG A 91 -2.67 -3.11 -13.82
C ARG A 91 -3.52 -3.20 -12.57
N THR A 92 -2.95 -3.53 -11.41
CA THR A 92 -3.68 -3.59 -10.14
C THR A 92 -4.07 -2.21 -9.58
N SER A 93 -3.67 -1.11 -10.23
CA SER A 93 -4.13 0.25 -9.90
C SER A 93 -5.46 0.63 -10.56
N THR A 94 -5.99 -0.23 -11.45
CA THR A 94 -7.24 0.02 -12.17
C THR A 94 -8.43 -0.06 -11.20
N HIS A 95 -9.36 0.89 -11.33
CA HIS A 95 -10.61 0.80 -10.59
C HIS A 95 -11.49 -0.32 -11.15
N VAL A 96 -11.75 -1.30 -10.33
CA VAL A 96 -12.62 -2.46 -10.62
C VAL A 96 -13.69 -2.58 -9.53
N GLU A 97 -14.70 -3.42 -9.79
CA GLU A 97 -15.73 -3.72 -8.79
C GLU A 97 -15.11 -4.50 -7.60
N PRO A 98 -15.61 -4.32 -6.37
CA PRO A 98 -15.01 -4.91 -5.15
C PRO A 98 -14.86 -6.44 -5.14
N HIS A 99 -15.59 -7.15 -5.99
CA HIS A 99 -15.53 -8.61 -6.10
C HIS A 99 -14.52 -9.12 -7.13
N VAL A 100 -13.79 -8.22 -7.77
CA VAL A 100 -12.75 -8.57 -8.75
C VAL A 100 -11.42 -8.73 -8.05
N ASP A 101 -10.77 -9.88 -8.22
CA ASP A 101 -9.42 -10.16 -7.73
C ASP A 101 -8.39 -9.55 -8.69
N GLU A 102 -7.71 -8.50 -8.26
CA GLU A 102 -6.70 -7.82 -9.09
C GLU A 102 -5.43 -8.65 -9.29
N MET A 103 -5.12 -9.64 -8.42
CA MET A 103 -4.01 -10.57 -8.70
C MET A 103 -4.29 -11.38 -9.96
N VAL A 104 -5.49 -11.94 -10.06
CA VAL A 104 -5.95 -12.67 -11.24
C VAL A 104 -5.96 -11.77 -12.47
N LEU A 105 -6.52 -10.55 -12.34
CA LEU A 105 -6.57 -9.56 -13.42
C LEU A 105 -5.18 -9.20 -13.95
N ALA A 106 -4.19 -9.12 -13.08
CA ALA A 106 -2.82 -8.77 -13.43
C ALA A 106 -1.97 -9.98 -13.89
N GLY A 107 -2.52 -11.21 -13.80
CA GLY A 107 -1.81 -12.45 -14.13
C GLY A 107 -0.74 -12.82 -13.09
N LEU A 108 -1.00 -12.46 -11.82
CA LEU A 108 -0.14 -12.76 -10.69
C LEU A 108 -0.65 -13.97 -9.92
N SER A 109 0.25 -14.62 -9.19
CA SER A 109 -0.04 -15.80 -8.39
C SER A 109 -0.09 -15.45 -6.90
N PRO A 110 -1.12 -15.89 -6.16
CA PRO A 110 -1.13 -15.76 -4.71
C PRO A 110 -0.16 -16.77 -4.07
N ALA A 111 0.66 -16.32 -3.13
CA ALA A 111 1.43 -17.17 -2.24
C ALA A 111 0.88 -17.05 -0.81
N GLN A 112 0.78 -18.19 -0.13
CA GLN A 112 0.25 -18.24 1.24
C GLN A 112 1.15 -17.44 2.20
N SER A 113 0.53 -16.64 3.05
CA SER A 113 1.15 -16.00 4.20
C SER A 113 1.25 -16.97 5.39
N THR A 114 2.08 -16.65 6.37
CA THR A 114 2.33 -17.50 7.55
C THR A 114 1.59 -16.99 8.78
N MET A 115 1.55 -15.68 9.00
CA MET A 115 1.04 -15.03 10.21
C MET A 115 -0.30 -14.34 10.01
N VAL A 116 -0.72 -14.13 8.75
CA VAL A 116 -1.96 -13.44 8.38
C VAL A 116 -2.67 -14.18 7.25
N ALA A 117 -3.95 -13.89 7.03
CA ALA A 117 -4.75 -14.56 6.01
C ALA A 117 -4.54 -13.99 4.59
N PRO A 118 -4.37 -12.67 4.35
CA PRO A 118 -4.17 -12.14 3.01
C PRO A 118 -2.93 -12.73 2.33
N PRO A 119 -3.01 -13.11 1.04
CA PRO A 119 -1.89 -13.73 0.33
C PRO A 119 -0.81 -12.69 -0.03
N ARG A 120 0.43 -13.16 -0.20
CA ARG A 120 1.53 -12.43 -0.81
C ARG A 120 1.44 -12.53 -2.33
N VAL A 121 2.06 -11.60 -3.04
CA VAL A 121 2.35 -11.77 -4.47
C VAL A 121 3.51 -12.76 -4.61
N ALA A 122 3.30 -13.92 -5.23
CA ALA A 122 4.30 -15.00 -5.32
C ALA A 122 5.56 -14.57 -6.09
N GLU A 123 5.40 -13.71 -7.08
CA GLU A 123 6.48 -13.19 -7.92
C GLU A 123 7.31 -12.10 -7.24
N SER A 124 6.84 -11.57 -6.10
CA SER A 124 7.56 -10.57 -5.33
C SER A 124 8.63 -11.21 -4.43
N PRO A 125 9.89 -10.75 -4.48
CA PRO A 125 10.96 -11.34 -3.68
C PRO A 125 10.90 -10.99 -2.20
N VAL A 126 10.10 -9.98 -1.81
CA VAL A 126 9.97 -9.55 -0.41
C VAL A 126 8.53 -9.23 -0.11
N ALA A 127 8.05 -9.66 1.06
CA ALA A 127 6.74 -9.27 1.57
C ALA A 127 6.75 -9.09 3.09
N PHE A 128 5.95 -8.15 3.57
CA PHE A 128 5.68 -7.91 4.98
C PHE A 128 4.25 -8.31 5.31
N GLU A 129 4.08 -9.23 6.25
CA GLU A 129 2.80 -9.58 6.84
C GLU A 129 2.50 -8.63 7.98
N CYS A 130 1.34 -8.01 7.96
CA CYS A 130 1.00 -6.91 8.86
C CYS A 130 -0.31 -7.16 9.59
N LYS A 131 -0.32 -6.87 10.89
CA LYS A 131 -1.54 -6.71 11.68
C LYS A 131 -1.92 -5.22 11.67
N TYR A 132 -3.17 -4.95 11.29
CA TYR A 132 -3.72 -3.60 11.35
C TYR A 132 -3.68 -3.08 12.80
N TRP A 133 -3.26 -1.82 12.95
CA TRP A 133 -3.24 -1.17 14.26
C TRP A 133 -4.25 -0.04 14.35
N ARG A 134 -4.24 0.89 13.37
CA ARG A 134 -5.09 2.08 13.40
C ARG A 134 -5.18 2.75 12.03
N THR A 135 -6.32 3.39 11.78
CA THR A 135 -6.48 4.40 10.73
C THR A 135 -6.51 5.80 11.36
N ILE A 136 -5.84 6.76 10.74
CA ILE A 136 -5.84 8.17 11.10
C ILE A 136 -6.41 8.95 9.92
N ASP A 137 -7.61 9.49 10.09
CA ASP A 137 -8.21 10.40 9.12
C ASP A 137 -7.49 11.75 9.13
N LEU A 138 -7.10 12.22 7.94
CA LEU A 138 -6.47 13.53 7.80
C LEU A 138 -7.57 14.60 7.61
N PRO A 139 -7.51 15.73 8.34
CA PRO A 139 -8.49 16.78 8.16
C PRO A 139 -8.31 17.50 6.82
N GLY A 140 -9.38 18.08 6.29
CA GLY A 140 -9.33 19.06 5.21
C GLY A 140 -8.68 20.37 5.67
N ALA A 141 -8.31 21.22 4.72
CA ALA A 141 -7.69 22.52 5.00
C ALA A 141 -8.58 23.47 5.82
N ASP A 142 -9.89 23.26 5.77
CA ASP A 142 -10.91 23.99 6.55
C ASP A 142 -11.18 23.37 7.92
N GLY A 143 -10.46 22.29 8.29
CA GLY A 143 -10.67 21.52 9.51
C GLY A 143 -11.83 20.51 9.44
N GLY A 144 -12.56 20.46 8.34
CA GLY A 144 -13.57 19.45 8.05
C GLY A 144 -12.96 18.09 7.66
N PRO A 145 -13.77 17.12 7.24
CA PRO A 145 -13.27 15.83 6.76
C PRO A 145 -12.36 15.99 5.53
N GLY A 146 -11.16 15.43 5.60
CA GLY A 146 -10.26 15.35 4.45
C GLY A 146 -10.55 14.15 3.55
N ASN A 147 -9.79 14.05 2.47
CA ASN A 147 -9.96 12.96 1.48
C ASN A 147 -8.93 11.83 1.65
N HIS A 148 -8.06 11.90 2.63
CA HIS A 148 -7.04 10.89 2.87
C HIS A 148 -7.05 10.38 4.29
N ALA A 149 -6.75 9.09 4.44
CA ALA A 149 -6.51 8.46 5.72
C ALA A 149 -5.19 7.67 5.68
N ILE A 150 -4.49 7.62 6.81
CA ILE A 150 -3.26 6.84 7.00
C ILE A 150 -3.62 5.53 7.70
N VAL A 151 -3.37 4.42 7.05
CA VAL A 151 -3.49 3.07 7.63
C VAL A 151 -2.14 2.65 8.16
N LEU A 152 -2.10 2.25 9.43
CA LEU A 152 -0.90 1.81 10.13
C LEU A 152 -1.02 0.32 10.46
N GLY A 153 0.06 -0.44 10.21
CA GLY A 153 0.14 -1.84 10.57
C GLY A 153 1.48 -2.21 11.17
N GLN A 154 1.43 -3.09 12.17
CA GLN A 154 2.62 -3.71 12.73
C GLN A 154 3.05 -4.87 11.84
N VAL A 155 4.30 -4.87 11.41
CA VAL A 155 4.90 -5.99 10.69
C VAL A 155 5.13 -7.13 11.67
N VAL A 156 4.51 -8.28 11.41
CA VAL A 156 4.58 -9.49 12.24
C VAL A 156 5.30 -10.64 11.54
N GLY A 157 5.48 -10.57 10.23
CA GLY A 157 6.22 -11.53 9.41
C GLY A 157 6.94 -10.84 8.26
N ILE A 158 8.11 -11.35 7.89
CA ILE A 158 8.89 -10.86 6.76
C ILE A 158 9.32 -12.06 5.92
N HIS A 159 8.94 -12.05 4.65
CA HIS A 159 9.40 -12.99 3.63
C HIS A 159 10.48 -12.34 2.80
N ILE A 160 11.58 -13.05 2.58
CA ILE A 160 12.68 -12.64 1.71
C ILE A 160 13.05 -13.87 0.87
N ASP A 161 13.01 -13.74 -0.45
CA ASP A 161 13.51 -14.77 -1.35
C ASP A 161 15.02 -14.93 -1.16
N ASP A 162 15.51 -16.16 -1.07
CA ASP A 162 16.93 -16.47 -0.94
C ASP A 162 17.75 -15.84 -2.08
N ALA A 163 17.17 -15.70 -3.28
CA ALA A 163 17.81 -15.04 -4.41
C ALA A 163 18.03 -13.52 -4.20
N ALA A 164 17.32 -12.90 -3.25
CA ALA A 164 17.50 -11.50 -2.87
C ALA A 164 18.60 -11.31 -1.81
N LEU A 165 19.18 -12.41 -1.30
CA LEU A 165 20.22 -12.39 -0.27
C LEU A 165 21.60 -12.56 -0.90
N VAL A 166 22.48 -11.59 -0.68
CA VAL A 166 23.90 -11.67 -1.09
C VAL A 166 24.76 -11.54 0.17
N ASP A 167 25.52 -12.57 0.52
CA ASP A 167 26.37 -12.61 1.72
C ASP A 167 25.62 -12.24 3.01
N GLY A 168 24.37 -12.69 3.15
CA GLY A 168 23.50 -12.41 4.31
C GLY A 168 22.96 -10.97 4.38
N ARG A 169 22.97 -10.25 3.25
CA ARG A 169 22.42 -8.89 3.11
C ARG A 169 21.34 -8.87 2.02
N VAL A 170 20.35 -8.02 2.24
CA VAL A 170 19.30 -7.70 1.25
C VAL A 170 19.76 -6.49 0.44
#